data_a675facdd89d9ec5f2ebbc14de003bab
#
_entry.id   a675facdd89d9ec5f2ebbc14de003bab
#
_cell.length_a   1.000
_cell.length_b   1.000
_cell.length_c   1.000
_cell.angle_alpha   90.00
_cell.angle_beta   90.00
_cell.angle_gamma   90.00
#
_symmetry.space_group_name_H-M   'P 1'
#
loop_
_entity.id
_entity.type
_entity.pdbx_description
1 polymer ?
#
loop_
_entity_poly.entity_id
_entity_poly.type
_entity_poly.pdbx_seq_one_letter_code
_entity_poly.pdbx_strand_id
1 'polypeptide(L)'
;EAIETELEGELPSFVTVERDGQGDIQAIRTHTEELNALRVRVLERLEERLNGNVTVTIPVGSLTGVALFNGRGFPVPLKLRLESSADLDFSTEFTSAGINQSCHRITMTVRVQAYSHSQRFPVHVAETSSTVLAETVLVGTVPETAVVKTG
;
A
#
# COMPACT_ATOMS: atom_id res chain seq x y z
N GLU A 1 -4.82 -2.30 -8.59
CA GLU A 1 -4.57 -2.43 -10.05
C GLU A 1 -3.36 -1.61 -10.52
N ALA A 2 -3.30 -0.27 -10.30
CA ALA A 2 -2.13 0.54 -10.73
C ALA A 2 -0.85 0.23 -9.94
N ILE A 3 -0.95 -0.13 -8.67
CA ILE A 3 0.18 -0.51 -7.81
C ILE A 3 0.63 -1.94 -8.11
N GLU A 4 -0.29 -2.84 -8.39
CA GLU A 4 -0.01 -4.24 -8.73
C GLU A 4 0.78 -4.37 -10.02
N THR A 5 0.42 -3.62 -11.06
CA THR A 5 1.09 -3.66 -12.37
C THR A 5 2.55 -3.20 -12.32
N GLU A 6 2.90 -2.32 -11.38
CA GLU A 6 4.27 -1.82 -11.21
C GLU A 6 5.16 -2.77 -10.38
N LEU A 7 4.55 -3.64 -9.58
CA LEU A 7 5.24 -4.64 -8.78
C LEU A 7 5.58 -5.91 -9.57
N GLU A 8 4.93 -6.18 -10.71
CA GLU A 8 5.15 -7.39 -11.51
C GLU A 8 6.49 -7.43 -12.27
N GLY A 9 7.22 -6.31 -12.39
CA GLY A 9 8.40 -6.23 -13.24
C GLY A 9 9.70 -6.76 -12.64
N GLU A 10 9.97 -6.59 -11.35
CA GLU A 10 11.18 -7.02 -10.62
C GLU A 10 10.90 -6.92 -9.11
N LEU A 11 10.32 -7.95 -8.52
CA LEU A 11 10.29 -8.05 -7.06
C LEU A 11 11.70 -8.46 -6.59
N PRO A 12 12.46 -7.56 -5.96
CA PRO A 12 13.70 -7.94 -5.31
C PRO A 12 13.40 -8.97 -4.23
N SER A 13 14.37 -9.84 -3.95
CA SER A 13 14.23 -10.81 -2.86
C SER A 13 14.25 -10.05 -1.53
N PHE A 14 13.08 -9.76 -0.96
CA PHE A 14 12.97 -9.07 0.33
C PHE A 14 13.42 -9.91 1.52
N VAL A 15 13.65 -11.20 1.30
CA VAL A 15 13.96 -12.16 2.35
C VAL A 15 15.08 -13.10 1.93
N THR A 16 16.04 -13.28 2.79
CA THR A 16 17.05 -14.35 2.67
C THR A 16 16.89 -15.33 3.82
N VAL A 17 16.86 -16.63 3.50
CA VAL A 17 16.81 -17.71 4.48
C VAL A 17 18.21 -18.29 4.62
N GLU A 18 18.81 -18.15 5.79
CA GLU A 18 20.10 -18.75 6.12
C GLU A 18 19.87 -20.14 6.72
N ARG A 19 20.58 -21.15 6.19
CA ARG A 19 20.51 -22.54 6.68
C ARG A 19 21.85 -22.96 7.25
N ASP A 20 21.80 -23.84 8.22
CA ASP A 20 23.02 -24.47 8.76
C ASP A 20 23.57 -25.59 7.85
N GLY A 21 24.71 -26.19 8.26
CA GLY A 21 25.31 -27.28 7.52
C GLY A 21 24.49 -28.59 7.48
N GLN A 22 23.39 -28.66 8.23
CA GLN A 22 22.45 -29.77 8.27
C GLN A 22 21.18 -29.49 7.45
N GLY A 23 21.05 -28.26 6.94
CA GLY A 23 19.92 -27.82 6.15
C GLY A 23 18.79 -27.19 6.97
N ASP A 24 18.93 -27.12 8.29
CA ASP A 24 17.95 -26.47 9.16
C ASP A 24 18.03 -24.95 9.08
N ILE A 25 16.90 -24.28 9.28
CA ILE A 25 16.81 -22.83 9.20
C ILE A 25 17.46 -22.22 10.43
N GLN A 26 18.54 -21.45 10.20
CA GLN A 26 19.28 -20.76 11.25
C GLN A 26 18.80 -19.33 11.47
N ALA A 27 18.50 -18.61 10.38
CA ALA A 27 18.03 -17.24 10.44
C ALA A 27 17.22 -16.85 9.21
N ILE A 28 16.34 -15.86 9.39
CA ILE A 28 15.65 -15.17 8.31
C ILE A 28 16.05 -13.71 8.36
N ARG A 29 16.59 -13.21 7.26
CA ARG A 29 17.00 -11.82 7.12
C ARG A 29 16.07 -11.10 6.17
N THR A 30 15.46 -10.01 6.65
CA THR A 30 14.65 -9.10 5.83
C THR A 30 15.54 -7.97 5.33
N HIS A 31 15.49 -7.69 4.03
CA HIS A 31 16.28 -6.64 3.40
C HIS A 31 15.58 -5.28 3.56
N THR A 32 15.86 -4.61 4.66
CA THR A 32 15.23 -3.33 5.01
C THR A 32 15.54 -2.21 4.01
N GLU A 33 16.75 -2.23 3.42
CA GLU A 33 17.14 -1.24 2.40
C GLU A 33 16.27 -1.34 1.15
N GLU A 34 15.98 -2.55 0.69
CA GLU A 34 15.12 -2.79 -0.49
C GLU A 34 13.67 -2.39 -0.22
N LEU A 35 13.16 -2.69 1.00
CA LEU A 35 11.83 -2.24 1.43
C LEU A 35 11.75 -0.72 1.50
N ASN A 36 12.77 -0.04 2.02
CA ASN A 36 12.82 1.40 2.06
C ASN A 36 12.91 2.01 0.65
N ALA A 37 13.69 1.44 -0.25
CA ALA A 37 13.75 1.87 -1.64
C ALA A 37 12.40 1.69 -2.36
N LEU A 38 11.68 0.60 -2.09
CA LEU A 38 10.33 0.40 -2.58
C LEU A 38 9.37 1.45 -2.03
N ARG A 39 9.45 1.73 -0.72
CA ARG A 39 8.63 2.77 -0.06
C ARG A 39 8.75 4.11 -0.78
N VAL A 40 9.98 4.57 -1.00
CA VAL A 40 10.24 5.86 -1.67
C VAL A 40 9.64 5.87 -3.07
N ARG A 41 9.91 4.86 -3.88
CA ARG A 41 9.38 4.76 -5.25
C ARG A 41 7.85 4.76 -5.31
N VAL A 42 7.19 4.02 -4.42
CA VAL A 42 5.73 3.95 -4.37
C VAL A 42 5.14 5.30 -3.97
N LEU A 43 5.70 5.95 -2.94
CA LEU A 43 5.21 7.26 -2.47
C LEU A 43 5.40 8.34 -3.53
N GLU A 44 6.56 8.44 -4.17
CA GLU A 44 6.80 9.39 -5.26
C GLU A 44 5.79 9.24 -6.40
N ARG A 45 5.53 8.00 -6.83
CA ARG A 45 4.54 7.75 -7.90
C ARG A 45 3.10 8.03 -7.48
N LEU A 46 2.76 7.79 -6.22
CA LEU A 46 1.44 8.15 -5.71
C LEU A 46 1.26 9.67 -5.68
N GLU A 47 2.25 10.41 -5.23
CA GLU A 47 2.22 11.87 -5.22
C GLU A 47 2.08 12.44 -6.64
N GLU A 48 2.84 11.93 -7.61
CA GLU A 48 2.75 12.36 -9.00
C GLU A 48 1.36 12.12 -9.61
N ARG A 49 0.70 11.01 -9.26
CA ARG A 49 -0.60 10.64 -9.82
C ARG A 49 -1.79 11.29 -9.11
N LEU A 50 -1.67 11.52 -7.83
CA LEU A 50 -2.78 11.96 -6.99
C LEU A 50 -2.86 13.49 -6.87
N ASN A 51 -1.74 14.18 -7.00
CA ASN A 51 -1.71 15.64 -6.98
C ASN A 51 -2.05 16.21 -8.36
N GLY A 52 -2.94 17.17 -8.41
CA GLY A 52 -3.24 17.86 -9.66
C GLY A 52 -4.68 18.30 -9.83
N ASN A 53 -5.03 18.60 -11.07
CA ASN A 53 -6.36 19.06 -11.44
C ASN A 53 -7.19 17.86 -11.89
N VAL A 54 -8.32 17.65 -11.23
CA VAL A 54 -9.31 16.65 -11.60
C VAL A 54 -10.57 17.37 -12.11
N THR A 55 -11.12 16.90 -13.22
CA THR A 55 -12.39 17.38 -13.72
C THR A 55 -13.48 16.41 -13.31
N VAL A 56 -14.39 16.88 -12.47
CA VAL A 56 -15.58 16.13 -12.03
C VAL A 56 -16.80 16.71 -12.71
N THR A 57 -17.66 15.86 -13.24
CA THR A 57 -18.92 16.30 -13.86
C THR A 57 -20.04 16.23 -12.84
N ILE A 58 -20.66 17.37 -12.57
CA ILE A 58 -21.70 17.50 -11.56
C ILE A 58 -22.97 18.08 -12.23
N PRO A 59 -24.17 17.54 -11.94
CA PRO A 59 -25.45 18.16 -12.40
C PRO A 59 -25.57 19.58 -11.86
N VAL A 60 -26.00 20.51 -12.70
CA VAL A 60 -26.12 21.95 -12.35
C VAL A 60 -26.96 22.17 -11.10
N GLY A 61 -27.99 21.37 -10.88
CA GLY A 61 -28.85 21.46 -9.71
C GLY A 61 -28.10 21.22 -8.39
N SER A 62 -27.07 20.37 -8.40
CA SER A 62 -26.21 20.15 -7.22
C SER A 62 -25.33 21.36 -6.90
N LEU A 63 -25.09 22.24 -7.86
CA LEU A 63 -24.30 23.47 -7.66
C LEU A 63 -25.12 24.60 -7.03
N THR A 64 -26.46 24.51 -7.01
CA THR A 64 -27.35 25.54 -6.45
C THR A 64 -27.36 25.56 -4.92
N GLY A 65 -26.97 24.47 -4.27
CA GLY A 65 -27.06 24.29 -2.81
C GLY A 65 -28.48 24.01 -2.31
N VAL A 66 -29.46 23.89 -3.21
CA VAL A 66 -30.87 23.60 -2.86
C VAL A 66 -31.10 22.09 -2.99
N ALA A 67 -31.49 21.44 -1.90
CA ALA A 67 -31.63 19.96 -1.84
C ALA A 67 -32.62 19.43 -2.89
N LEU A 68 -33.70 20.20 -3.22
CA LEU A 68 -34.72 19.83 -4.21
C LEU A 68 -34.14 19.65 -5.62
N PHE A 69 -33.08 20.39 -5.96
CA PHE A 69 -32.43 20.34 -7.27
C PHE A 69 -31.22 19.43 -7.33
N ASN A 70 -30.84 18.81 -6.19
CA ASN A 70 -29.69 17.94 -6.14
C ASN A 70 -29.84 16.76 -7.12
N GLY A 71 -28.80 16.49 -7.89
CA GLY A 71 -28.78 15.44 -8.91
C GLY A 71 -29.55 15.75 -10.18
N ARG A 72 -30.13 16.95 -10.34
CA ARG A 72 -30.95 17.35 -11.49
C ARG A 72 -30.24 18.37 -12.39
N GLY A 73 -30.65 18.39 -13.66
CA GLY A 73 -30.17 19.32 -14.68
C GLY A 73 -29.04 18.76 -15.54
N PHE A 74 -28.51 19.59 -16.42
CA PHE A 74 -27.45 19.19 -17.33
C PHE A 74 -26.08 19.06 -16.59
N PRO A 75 -25.18 18.21 -17.06
CA PRO A 75 -23.85 18.01 -16.48
C PRO A 75 -22.95 19.22 -16.74
N VAL A 76 -22.30 19.72 -15.71
CA VAL A 76 -21.32 20.81 -15.78
C VAL A 76 -19.96 20.29 -15.33
N PRO A 77 -18.88 20.49 -16.12
CA PRO A 77 -17.53 20.12 -15.69
C PRO A 77 -17.03 21.09 -14.64
N LEU A 78 -16.66 20.55 -13.47
CA LEU A 78 -16.03 21.29 -12.37
C LEU A 78 -14.56 20.86 -12.25
N LYS A 79 -13.66 21.82 -12.38
CA LYS A 79 -12.24 21.60 -12.14
C LYS A 79 -11.93 21.75 -10.66
N LEU A 80 -11.45 20.68 -10.04
CA LEU A 80 -11.00 20.66 -8.65
C LEU A 80 -9.48 20.48 -8.61
N ARG A 81 -8.82 21.24 -7.76
CA ARG A 81 -7.42 20.98 -7.43
C ARG A 81 -7.40 20.06 -6.20
N LEU A 82 -6.80 18.90 -6.37
CA LEU A 82 -6.62 17.93 -5.31
C LEU A 82 -5.19 18.04 -4.76
N GLU A 83 -5.10 17.97 -3.44
CA GLU A 83 -3.88 17.69 -2.71
C GLU A 83 -4.03 16.36 -2.02
N SER A 84 -2.98 15.56 -2.04
CA SER A 84 -2.95 14.24 -1.42
C SER A 84 -1.78 14.11 -0.48
N SER A 85 -1.96 13.26 0.51
CA SER A 85 -0.88 12.71 1.33
C SER A 85 -0.96 11.19 1.30
N ALA A 86 0.18 10.55 1.23
CA ALA A 86 0.29 9.11 1.27
C ALA A 86 1.26 8.69 2.37
N ASP A 87 0.91 7.63 3.07
CA ASP A 87 1.74 6.96 4.06
C ASP A 87 1.83 5.48 3.74
N LEU A 88 2.99 4.87 3.98
CA LEU A 88 3.26 3.48 3.66
C LEU A 88 4.00 2.81 4.80
N ASP A 89 3.43 1.71 5.28
CA ASP A 89 4.00 0.88 6.34
C ASP A 89 4.24 -0.55 5.85
N PHE A 90 5.26 -1.19 6.41
CA PHE A 90 5.49 -2.62 6.28
C PHE A 90 5.25 -3.32 7.61
N SER A 91 4.57 -4.44 7.56
CA SER A 91 4.40 -5.35 8.69
C SER A 91 4.95 -6.73 8.35
N THR A 92 5.56 -7.36 9.34
CA THR A 92 6.12 -8.71 9.23
C THR A 92 5.41 -9.61 10.23
N GLU A 93 4.91 -10.73 9.76
CA GLU A 93 4.17 -11.70 10.56
C GLU A 93 4.75 -13.10 10.39
N PHE A 94 4.83 -13.84 11.51
CA PHE A 94 5.12 -15.26 11.53
C PHE A 94 3.91 -16.03 12.02
N THR A 95 3.45 -16.98 11.21
CA THR A 95 2.32 -17.85 11.57
C THR A 95 2.73 -19.30 11.44
N SER A 96 2.24 -20.16 12.35
CA SER A 96 2.39 -21.60 12.20
C SER A 96 1.52 -22.09 11.04
N ALA A 97 2.13 -22.76 10.08
CA ALA A 97 1.44 -23.30 8.90
C ALA A 97 1.19 -24.82 8.98
N GLY A 98 1.48 -25.43 10.10
CA GLY A 98 1.30 -26.87 10.33
C GLY A 98 2.40 -27.48 11.23
N ILE A 99 2.49 -28.82 11.24
CA ILE A 99 3.52 -29.51 12.00
C ILE A 99 4.87 -29.24 11.32
N ASN A 100 5.82 -28.62 12.05
CA ASN A 100 7.14 -28.23 11.57
C ASN A 100 7.14 -27.29 10.34
N GLN A 101 6.11 -26.44 10.22
CA GLN A 101 6.04 -25.43 9.18
C GLN A 101 5.69 -24.06 9.78
N SER A 102 6.41 -23.03 9.35
CA SER A 102 6.14 -21.64 9.68
C SER A 102 6.05 -20.83 8.40
N CYS A 103 5.10 -19.91 8.34
CA CYS A 103 4.95 -18.97 7.26
C CYS A 103 5.42 -17.60 7.72
N HIS A 104 6.39 -17.03 7.02
CA HIS A 104 6.85 -15.65 7.17
C HIS A 104 6.22 -14.81 6.06
N ARG A 105 5.48 -13.77 6.43
CA ARG A 105 4.77 -12.90 5.50
C ARG A 105 5.16 -11.45 5.73
N ILE A 106 5.43 -10.74 4.65
CA ILE A 106 5.64 -9.29 4.63
C ILE A 106 4.45 -8.65 3.92
N THR A 107 3.76 -7.76 4.62
CA THR A 107 2.61 -7.02 4.08
C THR A 107 2.95 -5.54 4.02
N MET A 108 2.66 -4.93 2.88
CA MET A 108 2.70 -3.49 2.66
C MET A 108 1.30 -2.91 2.85
N THR A 109 1.17 -1.88 3.66
CA THR A 109 -0.08 -1.12 3.83
C THR A 109 0.13 0.30 3.39
N VAL A 110 -0.65 0.75 2.41
CA VAL A 110 -0.64 2.11 1.88
C VAL A 110 -1.91 2.80 2.33
N ARG A 111 -1.78 3.98 2.93
CA ARG A 111 -2.89 4.87 3.30
C ARG A 111 -2.77 6.13 2.47
N VAL A 112 -3.84 6.48 1.80
CA VAL A 112 -3.92 7.68 0.96
C VAL A 112 -5.06 8.54 1.44
N GLN A 113 -4.81 9.84 1.54
CA GLN A 113 -5.83 10.84 1.79
C GLN A 113 -5.73 11.90 0.70
N ALA A 114 -6.87 12.27 0.12
CA ALA A 114 -6.96 13.33 -0.87
C ALA A 114 -8.07 14.31 -0.49
N TYR A 115 -7.80 15.59 -0.64
CA TYR A 115 -8.76 16.66 -0.35
C TYR A 115 -8.70 17.76 -1.41
N SER A 116 -9.83 18.43 -1.60
CA SER A 116 -9.93 19.57 -2.49
C SER A 116 -9.79 20.88 -1.72
N HIS A 117 -9.08 21.85 -2.29
CA HIS A 117 -8.99 23.22 -1.75
C HIS A 117 -10.26 24.07 -1.97
N SER A 118 -11.30 23.50 -2.54
CA SER A 118 -12.53 24.23 -2.81
C SER A 118 -13.35 24.40 -1.53
N GLN A 119 -13.50 25.64 -1.05
CA GLN A 119 -14.38 25.96 0.07
C GLN A 119 -15.84 25.65 -0.23
N ARG A 120 -16.23 25.71 -1.50
CA ARG A 120 -17.63 25.51 -1.93
C ARG A 120 -17.96 24.04 -2.17
N PHE A 121 -16.96 23.23 -2.51
CA PHE A 121 -17.10 21.81 -2.78
C PHE A 121 -15.97 21.04 -2.07
N PRO A 122 -16.02 20.96 -0.74
CA PRO A 122 -15.02 20.20 0.01
C PRO A 122 -15.17 18.72 -0.32
N VAL A 123 -14.11 18.13 -0.85
CA VAL A 123 -13.99 16.68 -1.07
C VAL A 123 -12.88 16.17 -0.18
N HIS A 124 -13.16 15.15 0.57
CA HIS A 124 -12.16 14.39 1.34
C HIS A 124 -12.38 12.91 1.08
N VAL A 125 -11.34 12.24 0.62
CA VAL A 125 -11.31 10.80 0.38
C VAL A 125 -10.14 10.21 1.15
N ALA A 126 -10.39 9.12 1.85
CA ALA A 126 -9.36 8.34 2.53
C ALA A 126 -9.50 6.88 2.12
N GLU A 127 -8.40 6.28 1.67
CA GLU A 127 -8.32 4.90 1.23
C GLU A 127 -7.15 4.19 1.91
N THR A 128 -7.35 2.91 2.23
CA THR A 128 -6.29 2.05 2.75
C THR A 128 -6.27 0.76 1.94
N SER A 129 -5.09 0.42 1.42
CA SER A 129 -4.86 -0.80 0.67
C SER A 129 -3.74 -1.60 1.31
N SER A 130 -3.89 -2.93 1.40
CA SER A 130 -2.86 -3.82 1.93
C SER A 130 -2.54 -4.90 0.91
N THR A 131 -1.26 -5.11 0.65
CA THR A 131 -0.75 -6.07 -0.34
C THR A 131 0.35 -6.92 0.29
N VAL A 132 0.29 -8.23 0.09
CA VAL A 132 1.38 -9.14 0.50
C VAL A 132 2.51 -9.03 -0.52
N LEU A 133 3.69 -8.61 -0.06
CA LEU A 133 4.88 -8.46 -0.90
C LEU A 133 5.69 -9.75 -1.02
N ALA A 134 5.78 -10.48 0.08
CA ALA A 134 6.51 -11.73 0.13
C ALA A 134 5.88 -12.69 1.13
N GLU A 135 5.84 -13.94 0.74
CA GLU A 135 5.44 -15.05 1.62
C GLU A 135 6.46 -16.18 1.47
N THR A 136 7.04 -16.58 2.59
CA THR A 136 8.05 -17.64 2.64
C THR A 136 7.60 -18.74 3.59
N VAL A 137 7.37 -19.91 3.06
CA VAL A 137 7.04 -21.10 3.87
C VAL A 137 8.35 -21.79 4.27
N LEU A 138 8.56 -21.91 5.56
CA LEU A 138 9.71 -22.54 6.18
C LEU A 138 9.32 -23.94 6.61
N VAL A 139 9.98 -24.94 6.06
CA VAL A 139 9.76 -26.34 6.39
C VAL A 139 10.99 -26.84 7.15
N GLY A 140 10.80 -27.28 8.38
CA GLY A 140 11.87 -27.79 9.25
C GLY A 140 11.61 -27.46 10.72
N THR A 141 12.39 -28.01 11.63
CA THR A 141 12.39 -27.64 13.04
C THR A 141 12.93 -26.22 13.17
N VAL A 142 12.02 -25.25 13.39
CA VAL A 142 12.42 -23.88 13.75
C VAL A 142 12.87 -23.91 15.22
N PRO A 143 14.13 -23.54 15.56
CA PRO A 143 14.54 -23.42 16.95
C PRO A 143 13.64 -22.43 17.67
N GLU A 144 13.23 -22.69 18.92
CA GLU A 144 12.39 -21.82 19.74
C GLU A 144 12.98 -20.40 19.93
N THR A 145 14.21 -20.19 19.51
CA THR A 145 14.95 -18.91 19.59
C THR A 145 15.37 -18.40 18.20
N ALA A 146 14.45 -18.29 17.25
CA ALA A 146 14.73 -17.59 15.99
C ALA A 146 14.88 -16.08 16.26
N VAL A 147 16.13 -15.59 16.27
CA VAL A 147 16.42 -14.18 16.44
C VAL A 147 16.17 -13.44 15.11
N VAL A 148 15.18 -12.58 15.08
CA VAL A 148 14.99 -11.62 13.98
C VAL A 148 16.09 -10.57 14.10
N LYS A 149 17.14 -10.67 13.29
CA LYS A 149 18.12 -9.59 13.14
C LYS A 149 17.60 -8.57 12.13
N THR A 150 17.18 -7.43 12.63
CA THR A 150 16.96 -6.21 11.81
C THR A 150 18.34 -5.61 11.56
N GLY A 151 18.77 -5.61 10.30
CA GLY A 151 19.99 -4.94 9.84
C GLY A 151 19.66 -3.63 9.16
#